data_681129ecacfb9dfacfd4aa3de1137694
#
_entry.id   681129ecacfb9dfacfd4aa3de1137694
#
_cell.length_a   1.000
_cell.length_b   1.000
_cell.length_c   1.000
_cell.angle_alpha   90.00
_cell.angle_beta   90.00
_cell.angle_gamma   90.00
#
_symmetry.space_group_name_H-M   'P 1'
#
loop_
_entity.id
_entity.type
_entity.pdbx_description
1 polymer ?
#
loop_
_entity_poly.entity_id
_entity_poly.type
_entity_poly.pdbx_seq_one_letter_code
_entity_poly.pdbx_strand_id
1 'polypeptide(L)'
;MAKAKTSAFFCQNCGYESSKWMGQCPACREWNTFVEELVDRKALSTSGKIKPATEAKPVPLSAIKTSDEERISTSMPELDRVLGGGVVKGSLVLVGGDPGIGKSTLLLQVCRNLSGQNLSVLYVSGEESLQQIKLRAERIGTFSDHLELLCETSLDTIRTVIERNKPQIVVIDSIQTMYNENVSSAPGSVSQVRESTGVLMQIAKGMDISIFIVGHVTKEGVVAGPRVLEHMVDTVLYFEGDRHESYRILRGVKNRFGSTNEIGVFEMRTEGLVEVENPSEYMLSGKPKDASGSVVACSIEGTRPILLEIQALICHSYFNNPRRTATGTDFNRVNLLMAVLEKRIGMQLTDCDAYVNIAGGIRMNEPAIDLGIVLAIMSSKLDLTIDEKTICFGEVGLSGEVRGVSMAEQRVAEAAKLGFEVCILPKVSLPSVGKKYAMKLIGVANVREALDAIQT
;
A
#
# COMPACT_ATOMS: atom_id res chain seq x y z
N MET A 1 -44.41 -24.96 8.48
CA MET A 1 -43.54 -25.50 7.41
C MET A 1 -42.20 -24.76 7.51
N ALA A 2 -41.12 -25.44 7.83
CA ALA A 2 -39.79 -24.83 7.95
C ALA A 2 -39.35 -24.31 6.58
N LYS A 3 -38.96 -23.03 6.49
CA LYS A 3 -38.44 -22.41 5.27
C LYS A 3 -37.11 -23.06 4.91
N ALA A 4 -37.00 -23.58 3.69
CA ALA A 4 -35.75 -24.15 3.19
C ALA A 4 -34.70 -23.04 3.09
N LYS A 5 -33.71 -23.07 3.96
CA LYS A 5 -32.46 -22.29 3.81
C LYS A 5 -31.68 -22.90 2.67
N THR A 6 -31.29 -22.12 1.70
CA THR A 6 -30.44 -22.55 0.58
C THR A 6 -29.01 -22.22 0.95
N SER A 7 -28.10 -23.20 0.87
CA SER A 7 -26.67 -22.92 1.02
C SER A 7 -26.09 -22.41 -0.31
N ALA A 8 -25.15 -21.50 -0.23
CA ALA A 8 -24.32 -21.03 -1.34
C ALA A 8 -22.86 -21.06 -0.91
N PHE A 9 -21.97 -21.17 -1.88
CA PHE A 9 -20.53 -21.21 -1.66
C PHE A 9 -19.90 -19.89 -2.10
N PHE A 10 -19.17 -19.25 -1.20
CA PHE A 10 -18.49 -17.98 -1.46
C PHE A 10 -16.99 -18.14 -1.45
N CYS A 11 -16.32 -17.59 -2.44
CA CYS A 11 -14.87 -17.48 -2.45
C CYS A 11 -14.42 -16.46 -1.41
N GLN A 12 -13.65 -16.87 -0.42
CA GLN A 12 -13.15 -15.99 0.65
C GLN A 12 -12.18 -14.90 0.13
N ASN A 13 -11.51 -15.17 -0.99
CA ASN A 13 -10.54 -14.23 -1.56
C ASN A 13 -11.20 -13.10 -2.39
N CYS A 14 -12.20 -13.41 -3.24
CA CYS A 14 -12.80 -12.44 -4.15
C CYS A 14 -14.31 -12.28 -4.02
N GLY A 15 -14.98 -13.06 -3.15
CA GLY A 15 -16.42 -13.01 -2.94
C GLY A 15 -17.26 -13.60 -4.08
N TYR A 16 -16.66 -14.34 -5.03
CA TYR A 16 -17.42 -15.02 -6.08
C TYR A 16 -18.39 -16.03 -5.49
N GLU A 17 -19.68 -15.92 -5.86
CA GLU A 17 -20.74 -16.82 -5.41
C GLU A 17 -20.93 -18.00 -6.37
N SER A 18 -21.06 -19.18 -5.83
CA SER A 18 -21.36 -20.41 -6.58
C SER A 18 -22.44 -21.23 -5.86
N SER A 19 -23.28 -21.91 -6.62
CA SER A 19 -24.25 -22.87 -6.07
C SER A 19 -23.61 -24.22 -5.66
N LYS A 20 -22.33 -24.42 -6.00
CA LYS A 20 -21.58 -25.64 -5.72
C LYS A 20 -20.18 -25.30 -5.24
N TRP A 21 -19.63 -26.14 -4.38
CA TRP A 21 -18.23 -26.05 -4.02
C TRP A 21 -17.34 -26.34 -5.24
N MET A 22 -16.30 -25.55 -5.43
CA MET A 22 -15.31 -25.71 -6.49
C MET A 22 -13.90 -25.64 -5.89
N GLY A 23 -13.01 -26.52 -6.34
CA GLY A 23 -11.62 -26.54 -5.87
C GLY A 23 -10.83 -25.27 -6.25
N GLN A 24 -11.12 -24.69 -7.41
CA GLN A 24 -10.50 -23.45 -7.89
C GLN A 24 -11.58 -22.42 -8.19
N CYS A 25 -11.38 -21.19 -7.74
CA CYS A 25 -12.29 -20.08 -8.02
C CYS A 25 -12.15 -19.63 -9.49
N PRO A 26 -13.23 -19.56 -10.28
CA PRO A 26 -13.17 -19.14 -11.68
C PRO A 26 -12.85 -17.64 -11.84
N ALA A 27 -13.11 -16.83 -10.81
CA ALA A 27 -12.89 -15.39 -10.86
C ALA A 27 -11.44 -15.01 -10.49
N CYS A 28 -10.93 -15.47 -9.36
CA CYS A 28 -9.58 -15.12 -8.89
C CYS A 28 -8.53 -16.22 -9.09
N ARG A 29 -8.95 -17.42 -9.53
CA ARG A 29 -8.11 -18.61 -9.78
C ARG A 29 -7.40 -19.19 -8.55
N GLU A 30 -7.75 -18.75 -7.35
CA GLU A 30 -7.22 -19.29 -6.10
C GLU A 30 -7.85 -20.65 -5.78
N TRP A 31 -7.07 -21.54 -5.16
CA TRP A 31 -7.49 -22.89 -4.81
C TRP A 31 -8.02 -22.95 -3.37
N ASN A 32 -9.03 -23.83 -3.16
CA ASN A 32 -9.58 -24.14 -1.84
C ASN A 32 -10.09 -22.93 -1.05
N THR A 33 -10.66 -21.94 -1.74
CA THR A 33 -11.13 -20.67 -1.14
C THR A 33 -12.66 -20.64 -0.92
N PHE A 34 -13.40 -21.68 -1.28
CA PHE A 34 -14.86 -21.69 -1.14
C PHE A 34 -15.32 -22.13 0.25
N VAL A 35 -16.17 -21.31 0.85
CA VAL A 35 -16.85 -21.58 2.13
C VAL A 35 -18.35 -21.66 1.90
N GLU A 36 -19.03 -22.60 2.55
CA GLU A 36 -20.47 -22.72 2.51
C GLU A 36 -21.11 -21.73 3.49
N GLU A 37 -22.04 -20.92 3.00
CA GLU A 37 -22.84 -20.00 3.81
C GLU A 37 -24.33 -20.22 3.56
N LEU A 38 -25.13 -20.07 4.62
CA LEU A 38 -26.59 -20.13 4.52
C LEU A 38 -27.12 -18.81 4.00
N VAL A 39 -27.81 -18.83 2.85
CA VAL A 39 -28.37 -17.62 2.23
C VAL A 39 -29.89 -17.72 2.20
N ASP A 40 -30.57 -16.72 2.75
CA ASP A 40 -32.02 -16.56 2.60
C ASP A 40 -32.31 -15.62 1.43
N ARG A 41 -32.51 -16.19 0.24
CA ARG A 41 -32.78 -15.42 -0.99
C ARG A 41 -34.06 -14.59 -0.95
N LYS A 42 -34.96 -14.81 -0.01
CA LYS A 42 -36.17 -13.98 0.14
C LYS A 42 -35.93 -12.69 0.91
N ALA A 43 -34.90 -12.63 1.76
CA ALA A 43 -34.51 -11.40 2.45
C ALA A 43 -33.99 -10.35 1.50
N LEU A 44 -33.31 -10.76 0.41
CA LEU A 44 -32.80 -9.88 -0.64
C LEU A 44 -33.91 -9.17 -1.45
N SER A 45 -35.13 -9.70 -1.46
CA SER A 45 -36.26 -9.08 -2.18
C SER A 45 -37.13 -8.16 -1.32
N THR A 46 -36.90 -8.13 0.00
CA THR A 46 -37.67 -7.32 0.96
C THR A 46 -36.84 -6.28 1.70
N SER A 47 -35.55 -6.10 1.33
CA SER A 47 -34.73 -5.03 1.90
C SER A 47 -35.37 -3.68 1.53
N GLY A 48 -35.91 -3.08 2.55
CA GLY A 48 -36.55 -1.81 2.73
C GLY A 48 -37.13 -1.16 1.47
N LYS A 49 -38.41 -0.85 1.48
CA LYS A 49 -38.98 0.17 0.60
C LYS A 49 -38.08 1.41 0.72
N ILE A 50 -37.09 1.48 -0.15
CA ILE A 50 -36.44 2.74 -0.49
C ILE A 50 -37.61 3.66 -0.80
N LYS A 51 -37.75 4.78 -0.08
CA LYS A 51 -38.63 5.86 -0.52
C LYS A 51 -38.38 6.02 -2.02
N PRO A 52 -39.42 6.09 -2.87
CA PRO A 52 -39.20 6.20 -4.30
C PRO A 52 -38.19 7.31 -4.51
N ALA A 53 -37.05 6.95 -5.09
CA ALA A 53 -36.03 7.92 -5.46
C ALA A 53 -36.78 9.06 -6.16
N THR A 54 -36.60 10.28 -5.69
CA THR A 54 -36.97 11.49 -6.45
C THR A 54 -36.65 11.16 -7.87
N GLU A 55 -37.65 11.18 -8.79
CA GLU A 55 -37.55 10.69 -10.15
C GLU A 55 -36.17 10.89 -10.73
N ALA A 56 -35.41 9.80 -10.90
CA ALA A 56 -34.05 9.84 -11.42
C ALA A 56 -34.10 10.35 -12.84
N LYS A 57 -33.89 11.64 -13.05
CA LYS A 57 -33.86 12.26 -14.39
C LYS A 57 -32.43 12.22 -14.90
N PRO A 58 -32.19 11.69 -16.10
CA PRO A 58 -30.91 11.79 -16.75
C PRO A 58 -30.51 13.27 -16.90
N VAL A 59 -29.31 13.62 -16.50
CA VAL A 59 -28.78 14.98 -16.61
C VAL A 59 -27.63 14.95 -17.64
N PRO A 60 -27.61 15.85 -18.62
CA PRO A 60 -26.53 15.93 -19.57
C PRO A 60 -25.22 16.32 -18.87
N LEU A 61 -24.10 15.73 -19.29
CA LEU A 61 -22.78 15.96 -18.68
C LEU A 61 -22.42 17.45 -18.58
N SER A 62 -22.81 18.25 -19.60
CA SER A 62 -22.58 19.69 -19.63
C SER A 62 -23.35 20.50 -18.58
N ALA A 63 -24.43 19.93 -18.02
CA ALA A 63 -25.23 20.58 -16.98
C ALA A 63 -24.71 20.26 -15.56
N ILE A 64 -23.78 19.29 -15.43
CA ILE A 64 -23.14 18.95 -14.17
C ILE A 64 -22.05 20.01 -13.95
N LYS A 65 -22.28 20.88 -12.99
CA LYS A 65 -21.21 21.76 -12.52
C LYS A 65 -20.24 20.90 -11.73
N THR A 66 -19.07 20.65 -12.27
CA THR A 66 -17.92 20.25 -11.48
C THR A 66 -17.51 21.48 -10.67
N SER A 67 -18.06 21.65 -9.46
CA SER A 67 -17.31 22.37 -8.45
C SER A 67 -16.01 21.60 -8.31
N ASP A 68 -14.85 22.29 -8.30
CA ASP A 68 -13.58 21.67 -7.92
C ASP A 68 -13.89 20.76 -6.75
N GLU A 69 -13.59 19.45 -6.90
CA GLU A 69 -13.96 18.47 -5.87
C GLU A 69 -13.36 18.97 -4.57
N GLU A 70 -14.20 19.54 -3.69
CA GLU A 70 -13.74 20.03 -2.40
C GLU A 70 -13.16 18.86 -1.63
N ARG A 71 -11.85 18.76 -1.65
CA ARG A 71 -11.11 17.76 -0.91
C ARG A 71 -10.89 18.26 0.51
N ILE A 72 -11.20 17.42 1.45
CA ILE A 72 -10.96 17.69 2.86
C ILE A 72 -9.56 17.16 3.18
N SER A 73 -8.63 18.08 3.53
CA SER A 73 -7.30 17.67 3.98
C SER A 73 -7.40 16.96 5.34
N THR A 74 -6.73 15.83 5.46
CA THR A 74 -6.61 15.10 6.73
C THR A 74 -5.63 15.77 7.70
N SER A 75 -4.96 16.84 7.28
CA SER A 75 -3.79 17.44 7.96
C SER A 75 -2.65 16.44 8.16
N MET A 76 -2.60 15.45 7.29
CA MET A 76 -1.51 14.48 7.18
C MET A 76 -1.08 14.42 5.70
N PRO A 77 -0.04 15.18 5.30
CA PRO A 77 0.44 15.26 3.91
C PRO A 77 0.73 13.91 3.25
N GLU A 78 1.27 12.96 4.01
CA GLU A 78 1.55 11.61 3.49
C GLU A 78 0.25 10.83 3.22
N LEU A 79 -0.77 10.98 4.05
CA LEU A 79 -2.09 10.39 3.81
C LEU A 79 -2.82 11.12 2.67
N ASP A 80 -2.81 12.45 2.66
CA ASP A 80 -3.45 13.25 1.61
C ASP A 80 -2.85 12.93 0.24
N ARG A 81 -1.53 12.70 0.15
CA ARG A 81 -0.84 12.23 -1.07
C ARG A 81 -1.47 10.94 -1.60
N VAL A 82 -1.62 9.93 -0.75
CA VAL A 82 -2.16 8.63 -1.16
C VAL A 82 -3.65 8.72 -1.51
N LEU A 83 -4.39 9.63 -0.87
CA LEU A 83 -5.78 9.94 -1.21
C LEU A 83 -5.92 10.77 -2.50
N GLY A 84 -4.81 11.29 -3.03
CA GLY A 84 -4.79 12.14 -4.23
C GLY A 84 -5.13 13.61 -3.94
N GLY A 85 -4.78 14.09 -2.74
CA GLY A 85 -4.94 15.47 -2.28
C GLY A 85 -5.98 15.67 -1.17
N GLY A 86 -6.46 14.59 -0.56
CA GLY A 86 -7.39 14.61 0.57
C GLY A 86 -8.66 13.78 0.35
N VAL A 87 -9.54 13.81 1.32
CA VAL A 87 -10.80 13.04 1.34
C VAL A 87 -11.84 13.69 0.44
N VAL A 88 -12.40 12.93 -0.47
CA VAL A 88 -13.51 13.38 -1.34
C VAL A 88 -14.85 13.17 -0.63
N LYS A 89 -15.72 14.17 -0.62
CA LYS A 89 -17.07 14.08 -0.01
C LYS A 89 -17.87 12.93 -0.64
N GLY A 90 -18.58 12.19 0.22
CA GLY A 90 -19.39 11.05 -0.21
C GLY A 90 -18.55 9.85 -0.69
N SER A 91 -17.24 9.82 -0.41
CA SER A 91 -16.36 8.70 -0.77
C SER A 91 -16.36 7.60 0.28
N LEU A 92 -16.12 6.38 -0.18
CA LEU A 92 -15.91 5.20 0.66
C LEU A 92 -14.47 4.75 0.54
N VAL A 93 -13.70 4.84 1.64
CA VAL A 93 -12.28 4.53 1.70
C VAL A 93 -12.05 3.28 2.55
N LEU A 94 -11.43 2.25 1.98
CA LEU A 94 -11.02 1.05 2.70
C LEU A 94 -9.56 1.17 3.13
N VAL A 95 -9.30 0.94 4.42
CA VAL A 95 -7.95 0.84 4.98
C VAL A 95 -7.70 -0.60 5.40
N GLY A 96 -6.93 -1.33 4.60
CA GLY A 96 -6.57 -2.73 4.82
C GLY A 96 -5.17 -2.90 5.41
N GLY A 97 -4.85 -4.09 5.88
CA GLY A 97 -3.53 -4.47 6.38
C GLY A 97 -3.59 -5.43 7.55
N ASP A 98 -2.43 -5.95 7.94
CA ASP A 98 -2.30 -6.94 9.02
C ASP A 98 -2.83 -6.41 10.37
N PRO A 99 -3.35 -7.27 11.25
CA PRO A 99 -3.71 -6.87 12.61
C PRO A 99 -2.50 -6.27 13.36
N GLY A 100 -2.72 -5.16 14.06
CA GLY A 100 -1.66 -4.48 14.83
C GLY A 100 -0.71 -3.61 14.01
N ILE A 101 -0.90 -3.45 12.68
CA ILE A 101 -0.04 -2.63 11.82
C ILE A 101 -0.19 -1.11 12.07
N GLY A 102 -1.30 -0.66 12.66
CA GLY A 102 -1.54 0.75 12.98
C GLY A 102 -2.78 1.38 12.34
N LYS A 103 -3.66 0.61 11.67
CA LYS A 103 -4.86 1.13 10.97
C LYS A 103 -5.77 1.97 11.87
N SER A 104 -6.18 1.42 13.01
CA SER A 104 -7.04 2.10 13.97
C SER A 104 -6.37 3.33 14.60
N THR A 105 -5.03 3.29 14.76
CA THR A 105 -4.25 4.44 15.24
C THR A 105 -4.25 5.57 14.21
N LEU A 106 -3.99 5.26 12.94
CA LEU A 106 -4.05 6.24 11.85
C LEU A 106 -5.42 6.90 11.80
N LEU A 107 -6.50 6.10 11.77
CA LEU A 107 -7.85 6.64 11.63
C LEU A 107 -8.28 7.44 12.86
N LEU A 108 -7.84 7.08 14.05
CA LEU A 108 -8.09 7.90 15.24
C LEU A 108 -7.34 9.24 15.16
N GLN A 109 -6.11 9.29 14.64
CA GLN A 109 -5.39 10.54 14.37
C GLN A 109 -6.07 11.38 13.28
N VAL A 110 -6.57 10.76 12.21
CA VAL A 110 -7.40 11.42 11.20
C VAL A 110 -8.64 12.05 11.82
N CYS A 111 -9.36 11.30 12.68
CA CYS A 111 -10.53 11.82 13.41
C CYS A 111 -10.17 13.02 14.28
N ARG A 112 -9.03 12.98 14.99
CA ARG A 112 -8.52 14.11 15.77
C ARG A 112 -8.32 15.35 14.89
N ASN A 113 -7.65 15.19 13.79
CA ASN A 113 -7.30 16.30 12.90
C ASN A 113 -8.56 16.90 12.25
N LEU A 114 -9.47 16.04 11.75
CA LEU A 114 -10.71 16.49 11.10
C LEU A 114 -11.68 17.15 12.09
N SER A 115 -11.84 16.58 13.30
CA SER A 115 -12.66 17.21 14.33
C SER A 115 -12.08 18.53 14.83
N GLY A 116 -10.75 18.68 14.82
CA GLY A 116 -10.04 19.94 15.09
C GLY A 116 -10.29 21.01 14.03
N GLN A 117 -10.68 20.65 12.81
CA GLN A 117 -11.15 21.54 11.74
C GLN A 117 -12.65 21.88 11.84
N ASN A 118 -13.30 21.59 12.96
CA ASN A 118 -14.73 21.75 13.21
C ASN A 118 -15.64 20.88 12.33
N LEU A 119 -15.12 19.79 11.77
CA LEU A 119 -15.93 18.79 11.09
C LEU A 119 -16.57 17.83 12.12
N SER A 120 -17.84 17.48 11.93
CA SER A 120 -18.47 16.46 12.77
C SER A 120 -18.03 15.07 12.32
N VAL A 121 -17.43 14.33 13.26
CA VAL A 121 -16.83 13.02 13.03
C VAL A 121 -17.50 11.99 13.94
N LEU A 122 -17.91 10.86 13.39
CA LEU A 122 -18.42 9.70 14.14
C LEU A 122 -17.45 8.53 13.98
N TYR A 123 -16.88 8.06 15.09
CA TYR A 123 -16.06 6.85 15.11
C TYR A 123 -16.88 5.71 15.70
N VAL A 124 -17.13 4.68 14.89
CA VAL A 124 -17.87 3.47 15.27
C VAL A 124 -16.89 2.34 15.48
N SER A 125 -16.88 1.78 16.68
CA SER A 125 -16.06 0.62 17.01
C SER A 125 -16.93 -0.61 17.28
N GLY A 126 -16.61 -1.71 16.61
CA GLY A 126 -17.19 -3.02 16.88
C GLY A 126 -16.28 -3.96 17.67
N GLU A 127 -15.02 -3.54 17.93
CA GLU A 127 -14.02 -4.39 18.61
C GLU A 127 -13.62 -3.87 19.97
N GLU A 128 -13.52 -2.56 20.14
CA GLU A 128 -13.01 -1.92 21.36
C GLU A 128 -14.12 -1.18 22.11
N SER A 129 -14.01 -1.21 23.45
CA SER A 129 -14.87 -0.40 24.32
C SER A 129 -14.49 1.08 24.28
N LEU A 130 -15.41 1.96 24.68
CA LEU A 130 -15.16 3.41 24.79
C LEU A 130 -13.93 3.72 25.66
N GLN A 131 -13.71 2.96 26.74
CA GLN A 131 -12.57 3.14 27.63
C GLN A 131 -11.24 2.79 26.96
N GLN A 132 -11.20 1.70 26.17
CA GLN A 132 -9.99 1.31 25.42
C GLN A 132 -9.64 2.34 24.36
N ILE A 133 -10.65 2.84 23.61
CA ILE A 133 -10.45 3.92 22.64
C ILE A 133 -9.95 5.19 23.34
N LYS A 134 -10.53 5.55 24.50
CA LYS A 134 -10.10 6.72 25.28
C LYS A 134 -8.64 6.62 25.72
N LEU A 135 -8.20 5.47 26.25
CA LEU A 135 -6.81 5.24 26.64
C LEU A 135 -5.84 5.37 25.45
N ARG A 136 -6.26 4.94 24.25
CA ARG A 136 -5.48 5.13 23.03
C ARG A 136 -5.45 6.61 22.62
N ALA A 137 -6.59 7.28 22.66
CA ALA A 137 -6.73 8.69 22.33
C ALA A 137 -5.82 9.59 23.20
N GLU A 138 -5.72 9.31 24.51
CA GLU A 138 -4.87 10.05 25.43
C GLU A 138 -3.39 10.03 25.08
N ARG A 139 -2.92 8.94 24.45
CA ARG A 139 -1.53 8.87 23.95
C ARG A 139 -1.32 9.68 22.67
N ILE A 140 -2.36 9.81 21.85
CA ILE A 140 -2.32 10.53 20.57
C ILE A 140 -2.38 12.05 20.79
N GLY A 141 -3.08 12.50 21.83
CA GLY A 141 -3.20 13.92 22.20
C GLY A 141 -4.62 14.36 22.50
N THR A 142 -4.89 15.66 22.38
CA THR A 142 -6.20 16.26 22.66
C THR A 142 -7.14 16.13 21.46
N PHE A 143 -8.40 15.92 21.74
CA PHE A 143 -9.49 15.78 20.76
C PHE A 143 -10.55 16.86 20.97
N SER A 144 -11.18 17.26 19.88
CA SER A 144 -12.31 18.19 19.90
C SER A 144 -13.62 17.46 20.26
N ASP A 145 -14.58 18.18 20.82
CA ASP A 145 -15.94 17.70 21.09
C ASP A 145 -16.75 17.38 19.81
N HIS A 146 -16.22 17.73 18.63
CA HIS A 146 -16.80 17.34 17.34
C HIS A 146 -16.54 15.88 16.97
N LEU A 147 -15.75 15.12 17.77
CA LEU A 147 -15.60 13.68 17.64
C LEU A 147 -16.54 12.95 18.59
N GLU A 148 -17.50 12.23 18.03
CA GLU A 148 -18.38 11.32 18.77
C GLU A 148 -17.91 9.87 18.60
N LEU A 149 -18.00 9.07 19.68
CA LEU A 149 -17.65 7.65 19.69
C LEU A 149 -18.92 6.82 19.89
N LEU A 150 -19.06 5.75 19.12
CA LEU A 150 -20.15 4.78 19.22
C LEU A 150 -19.56 3.36 19.27
N CYS A 151 -19.87 2.58 20.30
CA CYS A 151 -19.57 1.15 20.36
C CYS A 151 -20.82 0.37 19.99
N GLU A 152 -20.90 -0.06 18.72
CA GLU A 152 -22.05 -0.75 18.17
C GLU A 152 -21.64 -1.61 16.97
N THR A 153 -22.33 -2.74 16.79
CA THR A 153 -22.13 -3.66 15.66
C THR A 153 -23.36 -3.78 14.76
N SER A 154 -24.56 -3.44 15.28
CA SER A 154 -25.80 -3.45 14.48
C SER A 154 -25.81 -2.31 13.47
N LEU A 155 -25.83 -2.67 12.21
CA LEU A 155 -25.80 -1.71 11.10
C LEU A 155 -27.06 -0.82 11.06
N ASP A 156 -28.22 -1.34 11.48
CA ASP A 156 -29.47 -0.58 11.53
C ASP A 156 -29.42 0.49 12.62
N THR A 157 -28.83 0.18 13.78
CA THR A 157 -28.57 1.16 14.84
C THR A 157 -27.60 2.23 14.39
N ILE A 158 -26.47 1.83 13.80
CA ILE A 158 -25.45 2.75 13.26
C ILE A 158 -26.07 3.68 12.22
N ARG A 159 -26.84 3.15 11.28
CA ARG A 159 -27.54 3.92 10.27
C ARG A 159 -28.49 4.96 10.91
N THR A 160 -29.27 4.57 11.92
CA THR A 160 -30.19 5.46 12.62
C THR A 160 -29.45 6.64 13.28
N VAL A 161 -28.28 6.37 13.89
CA VAL A 161 -27.42 7.41 14.48
C VAL A 161 -26.89 8.35 13.40
N ILE A 162 -26.39 7.81 12.28
CA ILE A 162 -25.87 8.61 11.15
C ILE A 162 -26.99 9.49 10.56
N GLU A 163 -28.18 8.96 10.32
CA GLU A 163 -29.31 9.70 9.77
C GLU A 163 -29.77 10.85 10.70
N ARG A 164 -29.68 10.65 12.02
CA ARG A 164 -30.04 11.64 13.04
C ARG A 164 -28.97 12.72 13.18
N ASN A 165 -27.70 12.34 13.36
CA ASN A 165 -26.59 13.26 13.69
C ASN A 165 -25.97 13.90 12.44
N LYS A 166 -26.11 13.27 11.27
CA LYS A 166 -25.58 13.70 9.97
C LYS A 166 -24.10 14.10 10.05
N PRO A 167 -23.21 13.21 10.53
CA PRO A 167 -21.79 13.51 10.56
C PRO A 167 -21.24 13.71 9.14
N GLN A 168 -20.18 14.50 9.02
CA GLN A 168 -19.50 14.69 7.72
C GLN A 168 -18.55 13.54 7.42
N ILE A 169 -17.98 12.96 8.46
CA ILE A 169 -17.03 11.84 8.37
C ILE A 169 -17.50 10.71 9.31
N VAL A 170 -17.44 9.49 8.81
CA VAL A 170 -17.69 8.28 9.61
C VAL A 170 -16.50 7.33 9.50
N VAL A 171 -16.09 6.74 10.61
CA VAL A 171 -15.11 5.65 10.64
C VAL A 171 -15.78 4.39 11.17
N ILE A 172 -15.61 3.27 10.48
CA ILE A 172 -16.08 1.93 10.88
C ILE A 172 -14.88 1.04 11.19
N ASP A 173 -14.67 0.69 12.45
CA ASP A 173 -13.53 -0.11 12.93
C ASP A 173 -14.03 -1.34 13.74
N SER A 174 -14.13 -2.53 13.12
CA SER A 174 -13.86 -2.91 11.74
C SER A 174 -15.13 -3.40 11.02
N ILE A 175 -15.07 -3.49 9.70
CA ILE A 175 -16.21 -4.00 8.89
C ILE A 175 -16.54 -5.46 9.20
N GLN A 176 -15.57 -6.24 9.66
CA GLN A 176 -15.75 -7.66 9.99
C GLN A 176 -16.64 -7.89 11.20
N THR A 177 -16.77 -6.91 12.09
CA THR A 177 -17.61 -7.00 13.28
C THR A 177 -19.03 -6.47 13.04
N MET A 178 -19.26 -5.78 11.92
CA MET A 178 -20.57 -5.24 11.59
C MET A 178 -21.56 -6.34 11.26
N TYR A 179 -22.79 -6.14 11.72
CA TYR A 179 -23.87 -7.12 11.60
C TYR A 179 -25.13 -6.49 11.00
N ASN A 180 -25.61 -7.09 9.91
CA ASN A 180 -26.89 -6.77 9.28
C ASN A 180 -27.89 -7.90 9.60
N GLU A 181 -28.95 -7.60 10.34
CA GLU A 181 -29.96 -8.57 10.78
C GLU A 181 -30.71 -9.24 9.62
N ASN A 182 -30.73 -8.61 8.45
CA ASN A 182 -31.37 -9.16 7.25
C ASN A 182 -30.54 -10.26 6.57
N VAL A 183 -29.29 -10.46 7.00
CA VAL A 183 -28.38 -11.48 6.44
C VAL A 183 -28.19 -12.59 7.46
N SER A 184 -28.49 -13.82 7.08
CA SER A 184 -28.52 -14.97 8.01
C SER A 184 -27.14 -15.54 8.38
N SER A 185 -26.08 -15.10 7.69
CA SER A 185 -24.70 -15.57 7.94
C SER A 185 -24.07 -14.83 9.13
N ALA A 186 -23.04 -15.44 9.72
CA ALA A 186 -22.34 -14.89 10.88
C ALA A 186 -21.59 -13.59 10.57
N PRO A 187 -21.39 -12.70 11.57
CA PRO A 187 -20.48 -11.56 11.42
C PRO A 187 -19.11 -11.98 10.90
N GLY A 188 -18.51 -11.17 10.04
CA GLY A 188 -17.22 -11.46 9.40
C GLY A 188 -17.30 -12.41 8.19
N SER A 189 -18.43 -13.03 7.91
CA SER A 189 -18.64 -13.81 6.69
C SER A 189 -18.61 -12.91 5.43
N VAL A 190 -18.35 -13.49 4.26
CA VAL A 190 -18.31 -12.76 2.98
C VAL A 190 -19.62 -12.04 2.72
N SER A 191 -20.75 -12.69 2.97
CA SER A 191 -22.08 -12.12 2.76
C SER A 191 -22.34 -10.94 3.68
N GLN A 192 -22.02 -11.05 4.98
CA GLN A 192 -22.20 -9.95 5.93
C GLN A 192 -21.34 -8.74 5.57
N VAL A 193 -20.06 -8.97 5.27
CA VAL A 193 -19.11 -7.91 4.94
C VAL A 193 -19.53 -7.17 3.65
N ARG A 194 -19.99 -7.90 2.62
CA ARG A 194 -20.49 -7.31 1.37
C ARG A 194 -21.75 -6.49 1.57
N GLU A 195 -22.76 -7.06 2.24
CA GLU A 195 -24.03 -6.36 2.48
C GLU A 195 -23.83 -5.14 3.36
N SER A 196 -23.05 -5.24 4.43
CA SER A 196 -22.69 -4.12 5.29
C SER A 196 -22.01 -2.99 4.52
N THR A 197 -21.04 -3.35 3.66
CA THR A 197 -20.37 -2.36 2.79
C THR A 197 -21.34 -1.75 1.77
N GLY A 198 -22.29 -2.52 1.23
CA GLY A 198 -23.32 -2.03 0.35
C GLY A 198 -24.20 -0.96 1.00
N VAL A 199 -24.64 -1.19 2.25
CA VAL A 199 -25.39 -0.20 3.03
C VAL A 199 -24.56 1.06 3.29
N LEU A 200 -23.32 0.93 3.73
CA LEU A 200 -22.41 2.06 3.96
C LEU A 200 -22.17 2.87 2.70
N MET A 201 -22.05 2.21 1.54
CA MET A 201 -21.92 2.89 0.25
C MET A 201 -23.17 3.70 -0.10
N GLN A 202 -24.38 3.17 0.15
CA GLN A 202 -25.62 3.90 -0.03
C GLN A 202 -25.70 5.13 0.86
N ILE A 203 -25.29 5.02 2.13
CA ILE A 203 -25.22 6.14 3.06
C ILE A 203 -24.22 7.18 2.54
N ALA A 204 -23.01 6.78 2.20
CA ALA A 204 -21.97 7.67 1.71
C ALA A 204 -22.45 8.49 0.51
N LYS A 205 -22.98 7.84 -0.54
CA LYS A 205 -23.43 8.48 -1.76
C LYS A 205 -24.74 9.24 -1.61
N GLY A 206 -25.65 8.77 -0.75
CA GLY A 206 -26.98 9.37 -0.59
C GLY A 206 -27.02 10.57 0.35
N MET A 207 -26.02 10.70 1.22
CA MET A 207 -25.95 11.75 2.25
C MET A 207 -24.69 12.62 2.15
N ASP A 208 -23.82 12.41 1.15
CA ASP A 208 -22.53 13.08 0.97
C ASP A 208 -21.59 12.94 2.19
N ILE A 209 -21.65 11.79 2.86
CA ILE A 209 -20.83 11.47 4.03
C ILE A 209 -19.61 10.68 3.57
N SER A 210 -18.41 11.11 3.95
CA SER A 210 -17.21 10.34 3.67
C SER A 210 -17.01 9.26 4.72
N ILE A 211 -16.83 8.00 4.29
CA ILE A 211 -16.76 6.86 5.21
C ILE A 211 -15.41 6.16 5.06
N PHE A 212 -14.68 6.00 6.15
CA PHE A 212 -13.52 5.14 6.25
C PHE A 212 -13.92 3.79 6.84
N ILE A 213 -13.47 2.72 6.22
CA ILE A 213 -13.71 1.35 6.66
C ILE A 213 -12.37 0.68 6.97
N VAL A 214 -12.22 0.16 8.18
CA VAL A 214 -11.08 -0.71 8.53
C VAL A 214 -11.40 -2.14 8.11
N GLY A 215 -10.43 -2.75 7.40
CA GLY A 215 -10.47 -4.16 7.02
C GLY A 215 -9.22 -4.91 7.49
N HIS A 216 -9.39 -6.07 8.15
CA HIS A 216 -8.27 -6.92 8.55
C HIS A 216 -7.97 -7.96 7.46
N VAL A 217 -6.70 -8.10 7.09
CA VAL A 217 -6.23 -9.19 6.23
C VAL A 217 -6.07 -10.44 7.10
N THR A 218 -6.73 -11.52 6.73
CA THR A 218 -6.61 -12.79 7.45
C THR A 218 -5.77 -13.78 6.64
N LYS A 219 -4.71 -14.31 7.25
CA LYS A 219 -3.85 -15.35 6.66
C LYS A 219 -4.54 -16.72 6.62
N GLU A 220 -5.59 -16.93 7.41
CA GLU A 220 -6.21 -18.25 7.66
C GLU A 220 -7.58 -18.45 7.02
N GLY A 221 -8.07 -17.53 6.20
CA GLY A 221 -9.25 -17.74 5.34
C GLY A 221 -10.60 -17.91 6.05
N VAL A 222 -10.71 -17.72 7.36
CA VAL A 222 -11.97 -17.89 8.11
C VAL A 222 -12.87 -16.64 8.05
N VAL A 223 -12.27 -15.45 7.87
CA VAL A 223 -12.98 -14.17 7.82
C VAL A 223 -12.79 -13.52 6.45
N ALA A 224 -13.82 -12.88 5.91
CA ALA A 224 -13.74 -12.18 4.62
C ALA A 224 -12.66 -11.09 4.65
N GLY A 225 -11.66 -11.24 3.79
CA GLY A 225 -10.57 -10.27 3.67
C GLY A 225 -10.97 -9.00 2.91
N PRO A 226 -10.16 -7.94 2.97
CA PRO A 226 -10.42 -6.66 2.30
C PRO A 226 -10.60 -6.78 0.78
N ARG A 227 -9.99 -7.77 0.13
CA ARG A 227 -10.10 -8.00 -1.33
C ARG A 227 -11.54 -8.16 -1.82
N VAL A 228 -12.43 -8.69 -0.98
CA VAL A 228 -13.86 -8.80 -1.29
C VAL A 228 -14.50 -7.43 -1.52
N LEU A 229 -13.98 -6.40 -0.85
CA LEU A 229 -14.51 -5.03 -0.84
C LEU A 229 -13.85 -4.12 -1.88
N GLU A 230 -12.70 -4.47 -2.42
CA GLU A 230 -11.92 -3.62 -3.34
C GLU A 230 -12.76 -3.11 -4.53
N HIS A 231 -13.67 -3.94 -5.05
CA HIS A 231 -14.51 -3.55 -6.17
C HIS A 231 -15.66 -2.61 -5.79
N MET A 232 -16.07 -2.62 -4.52
CA MET A 232 -17.22 -1.86 -4.02
C MET A 232 -16.85 -0.44 -3.58
N VAL A 233 -15.64 -0.25 -3.04
CA VAL A 233 -15.19 1.03 -2.49
C VAL A 233 -14.56 1.93 -3.56
N ASP A 234 -14.45 3.23 -3.29
CA ASP A 234 -13.86 4.20 -4.21
C ASP A 234 -12.33 4.23 -4.11
N THR A 235 -11.80 4.11 -2.90
CA THR A 235 -10.36 4.12 -2.62
C THR A 235 -9.98 2.94 -1.73
N VAL A 236 -8.86 2.29 -2.04
CA VAL A 236 -8.29 1.19 -1.25
C VAL A 236 -6.87 1.55 -0.87
N LEU A 237 -6.60 1.58 0.41
CA LEU A 237 -5.31 1.84 1.02
C LEU A 237 -4.87 0.57 1.76
N TYR A 238 -3.64 0.13 1.54
CA TYR A 238 -3.05 -0.97 2.30
C TYR A 238 -1.88 -0.51 3.13
N PHE A 239 -1.90 -0.88 4.40
CA PHE A 239 -0.73 -0.80 5.28
C PHE A 239 0.17 -2.01 5.03
N GLU A 240 1.43 -1.71 4.73
CA GLU A 240 2.53 -2.67 4.54
C GLU A 240 3.63 -2.38 5.57
N GLY A 241 4.37 -3.40 5.99
CA GLY A 241 5.51 -3.30 6.91
C GLY A 241 5.59 -4.48 7.86
N ASP A 242 6.76 -4.72 8.43
CA ASP A 242 6.97 -5.73 9.46
C ASP A 242 6.66 -5.14 10.85
N ARG A 243 6.13 -5.97 11.76
CA ARG A 243 5.86 -5.56 13.15
C ARG A 243 7.12 -5.18 13.93
N HIS A 244 8.26 -5.69 13.51
CA HIS A 244 9.56 -5.44 14.13
C HIS A 244 10.24 -4.18 13.60
N GLU A 245 9.73 -3.60 12.52
CA GLU A 245 10.24 -2.36 11.95
C GLU A 245 9.45 -1.15 12.47
N SER A 246 10.13 -0.01 12.62
CA SER A 246 9.49 1.22 13.07
C SER A 246 8.60 1.85 12.00
N TYR A 247 8.84 1.51 10.71
CA TYR A 247 8.17 2.15 9.58
C TYR A 247 6.99 1.36 9.07
N ARG A 248 6.06 2.14 8.53
CA ARG A 248 4.83 1.64 7.90
C ARG A 248 4.65 2.37 6.58
N ILE A 249 4.38 1.63 5.54
CA ILE A 249 4.04 2.17 4.22
C ILE A 249 2.53 2.05 4.04
N LEU A 250 1.90 3.14 3.69
CA LEU A 250 0.51 3.17 3.28
C LEU A 250 0.46 3.28 1.76
N ARG A 251 0.01 2.24 1.08
CA ARG A 251 -0.04 2.18 -0.38
C ARG A 251 -1.46 2.35 -0.91
N GLY A 252 -1.64 3.24 -1.88
CA GLY A 252 -2.88 3.36 -2.64
C GLY A 252 -2.96 2.31 -3.75
N VAL A 253 -3.81 1.28 -3.56
CA VAL A 253 -4.00 0.19 -4.54
C VAL A 253 -5.10 0.51 -5.54
N LYS A 254 -6.11 1.25 -5.10
CA LYS A 254 -7.21 1.75 -5.93
C LYS A 254 -7.56 3.16 -5.51
N ASN A 255 -7.70 4.05 -6.47
CA ASN A 255 -8.19 5.41 -6.22
C ASN A 255 -8.97 5.91 -7.44
N ARG A 256 -10.28 6.16 -7.29
CA ARG A 256 -11.12 6.72 -8.36
C ARG A 256 -10.92 8.22 -8.53
N PHE A 257 -10.30 8.86 -7.56
CA PHE A 257 -10.16 10.32 -7.48
C PHE A 257 -8.71 10.80 -7.67
N GLY A 258 -7.77 9.89 -7.90
CA GLY A 258 -6.36 10.23 -8.04
C GLY A 258 -5.51 9.09 -8.58
N SER A 259 -4.20 9.28 -8.49
CA SER A 259 -3.22 8.27 -8.89
C SER A 259 -3.32 7.02 -8.01
N THR A 260 -3.05 5.87 -8.61
CA THR A 260 -2.82 4.62 -7.89
C THR A 260 -1.33 4.39 -7.71
N ASN A 261 -0.94 3.53 -6.77
CA ASN A 261 0.45 3.22 -6.42
C ASN A 261 1.21 4.35 -5.70
N GLU A 262 0.51 5.45 -5.34
CA GLU A 262 1.11 6.43 -4.42
C GLU A 262 1.35 5.80 -3.05
N ILE A 263 2.44 6.21 -2.40
CA ILE A 263 2.76 5.76 -1.06
C ILE A 263 2.88 6.92 -0.08
N GLY A 264 2.44 6.65 1.16
CA GLY A 264 2.72 7.46 2.34
C GLY A 264 3.61 6.67 3.30
N VAL A 265 4.61 7.33 3.88
CA VAL A 265 5.55 6.69 4.80
C VAL A 265 5.36 7.25 6.19
N PHE A 266 5.18 6.35 7.15
CA PHE A 266 4.93 6.67 8.55
C PHE A 266 5.89 5.92 9.46
N GLU A 267 6.26 6.55 10.56
CA GLU A 267 6.99 5.91 11.66
C GLU A 267 6.03 5.65 12.82
N MET A 268 6.04 4.43 13.38
CA MET A 268 5.27 4.10 14.56
C MET A 268 6.03 4.52 15.81
N ARG A 269 5.49 5.50 16.55
CA ARG A 269 6.04 5.99 17.81
C ARG A 269 5.05 5.77 18.96
N THR A 270 5.47 6.11 20.17
CA THR A 270 4.64 5.98 21.39
C THR A 270 3.37 6.81 21.31
N GLU A 271 3.45 8.01 20.73
CA GLU A 271 2.36 8.95 20.51
C GLU A 271 1.48 8.64 19.29
N GLY A 272 1.84 7.61 18.49
CA GLY A 272 1.10 7.20 17.29
C GLY A 272 1.96 7.14 16.04
N LEU A 273 1.34 7.33 14.89
CA LEU A 273 2.00 7.37 13.59
C LEU A 273 2.47 8.79 13.29
N VAL A 274 3.75 8.92 12.99
CA VAL A 274 4.38 10.19 12.59
C VAL A 274 4.79 10.09 11.13
N GLU A 275 4.49 11.12 10.35
CA GLU A 275 4.82 11.17 8.93
C GLU A 275 6.32 11.30 8.71
N VAL A 276 6.84 10.59 7.72
CA VAL A 276 8.24 10.67 7.31
C VAL A 276 8.34 11.57 6.07
N GLU A 277 8.71 12.83 6.27
CA GLU A 277 8.79 13.82 5.19
C GLU A 277 9.80 13.43 4.11
N ASN A 278 10.92 12.84 4.51
CA ASN A 278 11.98 12.39 3.60
C ASN A 278 12.35 10.92 3.85
N PRO A 279 11.63 9.97 3.22
CA PRO A 279 11.94 8.55 3.34
C PRO A 279 13.35 8.20 2.87
N SER A 280 13.86 8.88 1.83
CA SER A 280 15.20 8.62 1.29
C SER A 280 16.30 8.91 2.30
N GLU A 281 16.22 10.03 3.02
CA GLU A 281 17.20 10.39 4.06
C GLU A 281 17.20 9.36 5.18
N TYR A 282 16.03 8.89 5.53
CA TYR A 282 15.89 7.85 6.54
C TYR A 282 16.46 6.50 6.08
N MET A 283 16.11 6.06 4.87
CA MET A 283 16.58 4.77 4.30
C MET A 283 18.09 4.71 4.15
N LEU A 284 18.74 5.85 4.07
CA LEU A 284 20.19 5.98 3.98
C LEU A 284 20.86 6.18 5.35
N SER A 285 20.08 6.32 6.42
CA SER A 285 20.62 6.50 7.76
C SER A 285 21.34 5.23 8.23
N GLY A 286 22.59 5.38 8.72
CA GLY A 286 23.40 4.23 9.16
C GLY A 286 24.14 3.49 8.05
N LYS A 287 24.14 3.99 6.81
CA LYS A 287 24.94 3.42 5.72
C LYS A 287 26.41 3.35 6.15
N PRO A 288 27.07 2.17 6.05
CA PRO A 288 28.48 2.05 6.37
C PRO A 288 29.34 2.86 5.41
N LYS A 289 30.38 3.50 5.94
CA LYS A 289 31.39 4.17 5.13
C LYS A 289 32.43 3.16 4.69
N ASP A 290 32.93 3.33 3.47
CA ASP A 290 34.04 2.53 2.91
C ASP A 290 33.81 1.00 2.96
N ALA A 291 32.57 0.54 2.85
CA ALA A 291 32.23 -0.87 2.80
C ALA A 291 32.00 -1.32 1.34
N SER A 292 32.61 -2.44 0.96
CA SER A 292 32.27 -3.11 -0.30
C SER A 292 30.87 -3.74 -0.22
N GLY A 293 30.20 -3.83 -1.36
CA GLY A 293 28.88 -4.44 -1.44
C GLY A 293 27.70 -3.52 -1.10
N SER A 294 27.93 -2.24 -0.82
CA SER A 294 26.87 -1.25 -0.53
C SER A 294 26.78 -0.22 -1.67
N VAL A 295 25.57 -0.03 -2.20
CA VAL A 295 25.27 0.91 -3.30
C VAL A 295 23.94 1.62 -3.01
N VAL A 296 23.88 2.92 -3.31
CA VAL A 296 22.60 3.64 -3.30
C VAL A 296 21.95 3.57 -4.68
N ALA A 297 20.71 3.13 -4.71
CA ALA A 297 19.88 3.14 -5.91
C ALA A 297 18.66 4.03 -5.75
N CYS A 298 18.09 4.51 -6.87
CA CYS A 298 16.84 5.25 -6.88
C CYS A 298 15.74 4.43 -7.52
N SER A 299 14.73 4.10 -6.71
CA SER A 299 13.44 3.56 -7.14
C SER A 299 12.39 4.66 -7.26
N ILE A 300 11.29 4.39 -7.96
CA ILE A 300 10.09 5.25 -7.95
C ILE A 300 8.89 4.41 -7.51
N GLU A 301 8.18 4.92 -6.53
CA GLU A 301 6.90 4.39 -6.09
C GLU A 301 5.81 5.45 -6.35
N GLY A 302 4.87 5.12 -7.25
CA GLY A 302 3.92 6.08 -7.76
C GLY A 302 4.61 7.22 -8.52
N THR A 303 4.58 8.42 -7.93
CA THR A 303 5.28 9.59 -8.46
C THR A 303 6.51 9.98 -7.64
N ARG A 304 6.82 9.24 -6.57
CA ARG A 304 7.85 9.59 -5.60
C ARG A 304 9.15 8.84 -5.83
N PRO A 305 10.26 9.54 -6.11
CA PRO A 305 11.59 8.94 -6.06
C PRO A 305 11.95 8.58 -4.60
N ILE A 306 12.50 7.40 -4.42
CA ILE A 306 12.99 6.91 -3.12
C ILE A 306 14.41 6.39 -3.33
N LEU A 307 15.36 6.98 -2.60
CA LEU A 307 16.70 6.48 -2.53
C LEU A 307 16.79 5.40 -1.45
N LEU A 308 17.43 4.31 -1.80
CA LEU A 308 17.55 3.16 -0.92
C LEU A 308 18.95 2.54 -1.05
N GLU A 309 19.44 1.97 0.04
CA GLU A 309 20.68 1.23 0.06
C GLU A 309 20.42 -0.22 -0.34
N ILE A 310 21.19 -0.69 -1.34
CA ILE A 310 21.25 -2.11 -1.72
C ILE A 310 22.57 -2.67 -1.20
N GLN A 311 22.48 -3.71 -0.41
CA GLN A 311 23.59 -4.42 0.15
C GLN A 311 23.72 -5.80 -0.49
N ALA A 312 24.90 -6.18 -0.89
CA ALA A 312 25.23 -7.52 -1.36
C ALA A 312 26.43 -8.08 -0.61
N LEU A 313 26.35 -9.34 -0.21
CA LEU A 313 27.47 -10.10 0.32
C LEU A 313 27.69 -11.34 -0.55
N ILE A 314 28.86 -11.40 -1.19
CA ILE A 314 29.26 -12.53 -2.02
C ILE A 314 30.47 -13.18 -1.38
N CYS A 315 30.33 -14.44 -0.99
CA CYS A 315 31.41 -15.21 -0.38
C CYS A 315 31.52 -16.60 -1.04
N HIS A 316 32.70 -17.21 -0.93
CA HIS A 316 32.90 -18.56 -1.45
C HIS A 316 32.03 -19.57 -0.67
N SER A 317 31.32 -20.43 -1.40
CA SER A 317 30.50 -21.47 -0.79
C SER A 317 31.37 -22.69 -0.46
N TYR A 318 31.28 -23.15 0.78
CA TYR A 318 31.90 -24.41 1.20
C TYR A 318 31.01 -25.63 0.93
N PHE A 319 29.82 -25.42 0.35
CA PHE A 319 28.85 -26.44 0.06
C PHE A 319 28.71 -26.63 -1.44
N ASN A 320 28.38 -27.85 -1.87
CA ASN A 320 28.13 -28.16 -3.30
C ASN A 320 26.88 -27.45 -3.85
N ASN A 321 26.06 -26.87 -3.01
CA ASN A 321 24.90 -26.11 -3.42
C ASN A 321 24.95 -24.71 -2.78
N PRO A 322 25.44 -23.71 -3.51
CA PRO A 322 25.53 -22.34 -3.03
C PRO A 322 24.19 -21.76 -2.60
N ARG A 323 24.18 -21.05 -1.49
CA ARG A 323 22.99 -20.39 -0.93
C ARG A 323 22.81 -19.04 -1.60
N ARG A 324 21.57 -18.75 -2.00
CA ARG A 324 21.20 -17.44 -2.51
C ARG A 324 19.99 -16.94 -1.74
N THR A 325 20.04 -15.72 -1.30
CA THR A 325 18.96 -15.10 -0.51
C THR A 325 18.75 -13.67 -0.99
N ALA A 326 17.50 -13.28 -1.14
CA ALA A 326 17.11 -11.91 -1.45
C ALA A 326 16.07 -11.44 -0.42
N THR A 327 16.34 -10.29 0.18
CA THR A 327 15.42 -9.61 1.11
C THR A 327 15.08 -8.24 0.55
N GLY A 328 13.81 -7.88 0.56
CA GLY A 328 13.35 -6.60 0.02
C GLY A 328 13.23 -6.53 -1.51
N THR A 329 13.64 -7.57 -2.26
CA THR A 329 13.50 -7.66 -3.72
C THR A 329 13.16 -9.09 -4.16
N ASP A 330 12.85 -9.27 -5.46
CA ASP A 330 12.50 -10.58 -6.01
C ASP A 330 13.73 -11.50 -6.13
N PHE A 331 13.64 -12.66 -5.54
CA PHE A 331 14.70 -13.68 -5.54
C PHE A 331 15.06 -14.15 -6.96
N ASN A 332 14.07 -14.34 -7.85
CA ASN A 332 14.33 -14.80 -9.22
C ASN A 332 15.05 -13.71 -10.02
N ARG A 333 14.72 -12.42 -9.77
CA ARG A 333 15.40 -11.29 -10.40
C ARG A 333 16.87 -11.25 -10.02
N VAL A 334 17.21 -11.42 -8.76
CA VAL A 334 18.61 -11.49 -8.30
C VAL A 334 19.35 -12.63 -8.99
N ASN A 335 18.78 -13.84 -9.06
CA ASN A 335 19.40 -14.97 -9.75
C ASN A 335 19.63 -14.70 -11.22
N LEU A 336 18.69 -14.05 -11.89
CA LEU A 336 18.81 -13.67 -13.29
C LEU A 336 19.97 -12.67 -13.50
N LEU A 337 20.08 -11.65 -12.65
CA LEU A 337 21.15 -10.67 -12.70
C LEU A 337 22.52 -11.31 -12.44
N MET A 338 22.62 -12.25 -11.50
CA MET A 338 23.86 -13.04 -11.29
C MET A 338 24.26 -13.83 -12.53
N ALA A 339 23.30 -14.48 -13.20
CA ALA A 339 23.57 -15.20 -14.45
C ALA A 339 24.04 -14.27 -15.58
N VAL A 340 23.51 -13.04 -15.65
CA VAL A 340 23.99 -12.00 -16.59
C VAL A 340 25.44 -11.63 -16.28
N LEU A 341 25.80 -11.38 -15.03
CA LEU A 341 27.17 -11.06 -14.61
C LEU A 341 28.13 -12.19 -14.95
N GLU A 342 27.75 -13.42 -14.67
CA GLU A 342 28.56 -14.60 -15.00
C GLU A 342 28.79 -14.72 -16.50
N LYS A 343 27.73 -14.61 -17.30
CA LYS A 343 27.84 -14.82 -18.76
C LYS A 343 28.44 -13.64 -19.52
N ARG A 344 28.19 -12.39 -19.08
CA ARG A 344 28.59 -11.18 -19.85
C ARG A 344 29.85 -10.52 -19.36
N ILE A 345 30.12 -10.60 -18.05
CA ILE A 345 31.32 -10.05 -17.43
C ILE A 345 32.39 -11.13 -17.24
N GLY A 346 32.01 -12.42 -17.16
CA GLY A 346 32.90 -13.53 -16.83
C GLY A 346 33.18 -13.66 -15.35
N MET A 347 32.30 -13.08 -14.50
CA MET A 347 32.44 -13.13 -13.06
C MET A 347 32.06 -14.53 -12.54
N GLN A 348 32.98 -15.20 -11.86
CA GLN A 348 32.71 -16.53 -11.29
C GLN A 348 31.84 -16.42 -10.06
N LEU A 349 30.55 -16.74 -10.21
CA LEU A 349 29.54 -16.69 -9.13
C LEU A 349 28.88 -18.06 -8.88
N THR A 350 29.19 -19.07 -9.70
CA THR A 350 28.58 -20.39 -9.61
C THR A 350 28.88 -21.08 -8.28
N ASP A 351 30.07 -20.85 -7.71
CA ASP A 351 30.57 -21.40 -6.45
C ASP A 351 30.46 -20.43 -5.27
N CYS A 352 29.64 -19.38 -5.41
CA CYS A 352 29.50 -18.35 -4.38
C CYS A 352 28.10 -18.37 -3.74
N ASP A 353 28.09 -18.27 -2.42
CA ASP A 353 26.92 -17.86 -1.69
C ASP A 353 26.65 -16.36 -1.95
N ALA A 354 25.40 -15.99 -2.12
CA ALA A 354 24.99 -14.62 -2.42
C ALA A 354 23.80 -14.19 -1.53
N TYR A 355 23.99 -13.09 -0.85
CA TYR A 355 22.98 -12.47 -0.02
C TYR A 355 22.76 -11.04 -0.50
N VAL A 356 21.54 -10.72 -0.93
CA VAL A 356 21.17 -9.36 -1.36
C VAL A 356 20.07 -8.85 -0.45
N ASN A 357 20.24 -7.64 0.05
CA ASN A 357 19.30 -7.01 0.96
C ASN A 357 19.05 -5.55 0.56
N ILE A 358 17.79 -5.15 0.54
CA ILE A 358 17.42 -3.73 0.50
C ILE A 358 17.28 -3.27 1.94
N ALA A 359 18.11 -2.30 2.35
CA ALA A 359 18.08 -1.77 3.70
C ALA A 359 16.77 -1.01 3.98
N GLY A 360 16.36 -0.97 5.27
CA GLY A 360 15.16 -0.24 5.70
C GLY A 360 13.84 -1.03 5.61
N GLY A 361 13.91 -2.36 5.33
CA GLY A 361 12.73 -3.25 5.40
C GLY A 361 11.66 -3.03 4.32
N ILE A 362 11.95 -2.23 3.32
CA ILE A 362 11.02 -1.95 2.21
C ILE A 362 11.17 -3.01 1.12
N ARG A 363 10.03 -3.41 0.56
CA ARG A 363 10.01 -4.29 -0.60
C ARG A 363 9.93 -3.47 -1.89
N MET A 364 10.96 -3.56 -2.74
CA MET A 364 11.06 -2.88 -4.02
C MET A 364 11.22 -3.87 -5.15
N ASN A 365 10.35 -3.77 -6.16
CA ASN A 365 10.37 -4.64 -7.34
C ASN A 365 10.47 -3.86 -8.65
N GLU A 366 10.78 -2.55 -8.58
CA GLU A 366 10.96 -1.73 -9.77
C GLU A 366 12.26 -2.11 -10.51
N PRO A 367 12.22 -2.38 -11.84
CA PRO A 367 13.42 -2.77 -12.60
C PRO A 367 14.54 -1.74 -12.56
N ALA A 368 14.27 -0.49 -12.24
CA ALA A 368 15.30 0.55 -12.12
C ALA A 368 16.37 0.27 -11.06
N ILE A 369 16.10 -0.60 -10.08
CA ILE A 369 17.10 -0.98 -9.07
C ILE A 369 18.07 -2.07 -9.54
N ASP A 370 17.86 -2.68 -10.70
CA ASP A 370 18.71 -3.76 -11.21
C ASP A 370 20.17 -3.35 -11.29
N LEU A 371 20.44 -2.14 -11.81
CA LEU A 371 21.80 -1.63 -11.90
C LEU A 371 22.46 -1.53 -10.51
N GLY A 372 21.70 -1.13 -9.49
CA GLY A 372 22.16 -1.10 -8.11
C GLY A 372 22.48 -2.50 -7.58
N ILE A 373 21.60 -3.48 -7.83
CA ILE A 373 21.86 -4.88 -7.45
C ILE A 373 23.14 -5.42 -8.12
N VAL A 374 23.27 -5.16 -9.41
CA VAL A 374 24.45 -5.57 -10.19
C VAL A 374 25.72 -4.93 -9.64
N LEU A 375 25.72 -3.62 -9.39
CA LEU A 375 26.87 -2.90 -8.84
C LEU A 375 27.20 -3.36 -7.42
N ALA A 376 26.21 -3.62 -6.57
CA ALA A 376 26.44 -4.16 -5.23
C ALA A 376 27.09 -5.55 -5.26
N ILE A 377 26.62 -6.44 -6.14
CA ILE A 377 27.21 -7.78 -6.32
C ILE A 377 28.66 -7.66 -6.84
N MET A 378 28.90 -6.81 -7.85
CA MET A 378 30.25 -6.60 -8.38
C MET A 378 31.19 -6.01 -7.32
N SER A 379 30.74 -5.00 -6.60
CA SER A 379 31.47 -4.35 -5.51
C SER A 379 31.86 -5.38 -4.44
N SER A 380 30.92 -6.20 -3.99
CA SER A 380 31.19 -7.25 -2.98
C SER A 380 32.14 -8.33 -3.48
N LYS A 381 31.96 -8.81 -4.74
CA LYS A 381 32.79 -9.88 -5.30
C LYS A 381 34.22 -9.46 -5.54
N LEU A 382 34.44 -8.20 -5.90
CA LEU A 382 35.76 -7.64 -6.25
C LEU A 382 36.39 -6.86 -5.08
N ASP A 383 35.69 -6.79 -3.94
CA ASP A 383 36.06 -6.00 -2.75
C ASP A 383 36.35 -4.53 -3.06
N LEU A 384 35.50 -3.94 -3.93
CA LEU A 384 35.59 -2.54 -4.36
C LEU A 384 34.62 -1.68 -3.55
N THR A 385 35.11 -0.61 -2.97
CA THR A 385 34.25 0.39 -2.32
C THR A 385 33.67 1.35 -3.38
N ILE A 386 32.39 1.67 -3.24
CA ILE A 386 31.70 2.67 -4.07
C ILE A 386 31.51 3.91 -3.20
N ASP A 387 31.92 5.07 -3.74
CA ASP A 387 31.80 6.35 -3.05
C ASP A 387 30.38 6.58 -2.51
N GLU A 388 30.29 7.03 -1.27
CA GLU A 388 29.02 7.22 -0.56
C GLU A 388 28.08 8.24 -1.21
N LYS A 389 28.63 9.14 -2.02
CA LYS A 389 27.90 10.15 -2.78
C LYS A 389 27.55 9.70 -4.21
N THR A 390 27.73 8.43 -4.50
CA THR A 390 27.34 7.83 -5.78
C THR A 390 25.97 7.17 -5.67
N ILE A 391 25.11 7.47 -6.64
CA ILE A 391 23.80 6.85 -6.82
C ILE A 391 23.73 6.20 -8.20
N CYS A 392 22.91 5.18 -8.34
CA CYS A 392 22.64 4.57 -9.63
C CYS A 392 21.16 4.22 -9.83
N PHE A 393 20.77 4.08 -11.09
CA PHE A 393 19.50 3.46 -11.49
C PHE A 393 19.55 3.00 -12.94
N GLY A 394 18.80 1.95 -13.27
CA GLY A 394 18.69 1.42 -14.64
C GLY A 394 18.20 -0.01 -14.63
N GLU A 395 17.43 -0.40 -15.64
CA GLU A 395 17.05 -1.80 -15.86
C GLU A 395 18.18 -2.54 -16.55
N VAL A 396 18.45 -3.78 -16.15
CA VAL A 396 19.47 -4.63 -16.77
C VAL A 396 18.82 -5.77 -17.53
N GLY A 397 19.05 -5.81 -18.85
CA GLY A 397 18.56 -6.87 -19.72
C GLY A 397 19.45 -8.11 -19.75
N LEU A 398 18.95 -9.20 -20.33
CA LEU A 398 19.64 -10.50 -20.41
C LEU A 398 20.93 -10.49 -21.25
N SER A 399 21.06 -9.50 -22.17
CA SER A 399 22.31 -9.32 -22.94
C SER A 399 23.36 -8.52 -22.17
N GLY A 400 23.05 -8.05 -20.96
CA GLY A 400 23.88 -7.18 -20.14
C GLY A 400 23.76 -5.70 -20.54
N GLU A 401 22.76 -5.34 -21.35
CA GLU A 401 22.46 -3.97 -21.72
C GLU A 401 21.79 -3.25 -20.53
N VAL A 402 22.08 -1.95 -20.38
CA VAL A 402 21.42 -1.06 -19.41
C VAL A 402 20.38 -0.25 -20.15
N ARG A 403 19.12 -0.47 -19.80
CA ARG A 403 17.93 0.14 -20.42
C ARG A 403 17.47 1.37 -19.67
N GLY A 404 16.88 2.29 -20.43
CA GLY A 404 16.23 3.47 -19.88
C GLY A 404 15.03 3.12 -18.98
N VAL A 405 14.84 3.93 -17.95
CA VAL A 405 13.73 3.83 -17.02
C VAL A 405 12.94 5.14 -17.00
N SER A 406 11.70 5.07 -16.55
CA SER A 406 10.82 6.25 -16.44
C SER A 406 11.36 7.28 -15.45
N MET A 407 10.97 8.55 -15.64
CA MET A 407 11.20 9.65 -14.68
C MET A 407 12.66 9.85 -14.29
N ALA A 408 13.61 9.67 -15.23
CA ALA A 408 15.05 9.79 -14.96
C ALA A 408 15.44 11.17 -14.38
N GLU A 409 14.82 12.26 -14.86
CA GLU A 409 15.05 13.62 -14.34
C GLU A 409 14.65 13.74 -12.87
N GLN A 410 13.50 13.17 -12.47
CA GLN A 410 13.03 13.24 -11.08
C GLN A 410 13.93 12.44 -10.13
N ARG A 411 14.47 11.29 -10.58
CA ARG A 411 15.45 10.50 -9.82
C ARG A 411 16.71 11.29 -9.53
N VAL A 412 17.24 11.95 -10.57
CA VAL A 412 18.45 12.78 -10.43
C VAL A 412 18.15 14.03 -9.58
N ALA A 413 16.97 14.63 -9.70
CA ALA A 413 16.58 15.78 -8.89
C ALA A 413 16.55 15.44 -7.39
N GLU A 414 15.98 14.29 -7.02
CA GLU A 414 15.94 13.86 -5.63
C GLU A 414 17.36 13.54 -5.10
N ALA A 415 18.17 12.86 -5.91
CA ALA A 415 19.56 12.59 -5.56
C ALA A 415 20.37 13.89 -5.35
N ALA A 416 20.22 14.87 -6.23
CA ALA A 416 20.88 16.18 -6.11
C ALA A 416 20.43 16.94 -4.84
N LYS A 417 19.15 16.88 -4.51
CA LYS A 417 18.58 17.48 -3.29
C LYS A 417 19.20 16.90 -2.02
N LEU A 418 19.52 15.59 -2.04
CA LEU A 418 20.14 14.87 -0.92
C LEU A 418 21.67 14.94 -0.93
N GLY A 419 22.28 15.70 -1.83
CA GLY A 419 23.72 15.96 -1.84
C GLY A 419 24.58 14.91 -2.51
N PHE A 420 24.00 14.04 -3.35
CA PHE A 420 24.77 13.11 -4.18
C PHE A 420 25.53 13.88 -5.27
N GLU A 421 26.74 13.43 -5.54
CA GLU A 421 27.68 14.11 -6.47
C GLU A 421 27.85 13.34 -7.79
N VAL A 422 27.61 12.04 -7.80
CA VAL A 422 27.75 11.16 -8.97
C VAL A 422 26.48 10.36 -9.19
N CYS A 423 26.01 10.29 -10.43
CA CYS A 423 24.90 9.41 -10.82
C CYS A 423 25.27 8.53 -12.00
N ILE A 424 25.22 7.20 -11.79
CA ILE A 424 25.39 6.19 -12.86
C ILE A 424 23.99 5.83 -13.36
N LEU A 425 23.71 6.12 -14.64
CA LEU A 425 22.38 5.99 -15.21
C LEU A 425 22.44 5.45 -16.65
N PRO A 426 21.32 4.98 -17.21
CA PRO A 426 21.28 4.52 -18.60
C PRO A 426 21.70 5.63 -19.56
N LYS A 427 22.61 5.35 -20.47
CA LYS A 427 23.12 6.31 -21.47
C LYS A 427 22.01 6.96 -22.29
N VAL A 428 20.95 6.20 -22.58
CA VAL A 428 19.76 6.70 -23.30
C VAL A 428 18.95 7.73 -22.51
N SER A 429 19.11 7.79 -21.18
CA SER A 429 18.40 8.74 -20.31
C SER A 429 19.13 10.08 -20.16
N LEU A 430 20.41 10.19 -20.56
CA LEU A 430 21.18 11.44 -20.44
C LEU A 430 20.51 12.66 -21.08
N PRO A 431 19.94 12.57 -22.32
CA PRO A 431 19.30 13.71 -22.93
C PRO A 431 18.09 14.26 -22.16
N SER A 432 17.33 13.37 -21.46
CA SER A 432 16.15 13.77 -20.70
C SER A 432 16.48 14.48 -19.38
N VAL A 433 17.64 14.19 -18.79
CA VAL A 433 18.08 14.79 -17.53
C VAL A 433 18.71 16.18 -17.76
N GLY A 434 19.40 16.36 -18.90
CA GLY A 434 20.07 17.62 -19.22
C GLY A 434 21.24 17.97 -18.28
N LYS A 435 21.69 19.21 -18.34
CA LYS A 435 22.84 19.72 -17.53
C LYS A 435 22.36 20.61 -16.37
N LYS A 436 21.17 20.38 -15.84
CA LYS A 436 20.57 21.26 -14.83
C LYS A 436 21.14 21.09 -13.42
N TYR A 437 21.78 19.95 -13.15
CA TYR A 437 22.21 19.56 -11.80
C TYR A 437 23.73 19.63 -11.67
N ALA A 438 24.25 20.11 -10.55
CA ALA A 438 25.66 20.13 -10.20
C ALA A 438 26.12 18.70 -9.78
N MET A 439 25.88 17.72 -10.64
CA MET A 439 26.15 16.31 -10.42
C MET A 439 26.85 15.72 -11.65
N LYS A 440 27.88 14.89 -11.44
CA LYS A 440 28.56 14.15 -12.52
C LYS A 440 27.63 13.01 -12.98
N LEU A 441 27.12 13.10 -14.20
CA LEU A 441 26.29 12.06 -14.81
C LEU A 441 27.15 11.11 -15.64
N ILE A 442 27.16 9.82 -15.28
CA ILE A 442 27.88 8.76 -16.00
C ILE A 442 26.86 7.90 -16.69
N GLY A 443 26.72 8.08 -18.01
CA GLY A 443 25.81 7.29 -18.82
C GLY A 443 26.43 5.96 -19.25
N VAL A 444 25.82 4.85 -18.87
CA VAL A 444 26.29 3.49 -19.20
C VAL A 444 25.31 2.78 -20.13
N ALA A 445 25.82 2.05 -21.14
CA ALA A 445 25.02 1.29 -22.09
C ALA A 445 24.93 -0.20 -21.71
N ASN A 446 25.87 -0.70 -20.92
CA ASN A 446 25.93 -2.10 -20.50
C ASN A 446 26.60 -2.25 -19.12
N VAL A 447 26.51 -3.46 -18.55
CA VAL A 447 27.05 -3.78 -17.24
C VAL A 447 28.56 -3.69 -17.15
N ARG A 448 29.31 -3.81 -18.29
CA ARG A 448 30.78 -3.63 -18.31
C ARG A 448 31.13 -2.15 -18.12
N GLU A 449 30.49 -1.25 -18.86
CA GLU A 449 30.67 0.19 -18.68
C GLU A 449 30.29 0.63 -17.24
N ALA A 450 29.30 -0.04 -16.64
CA ALA A 450 28.92 0.22 -15.24
C ALA A 450 30.00 -0.22 -14.24
N LEU A 451 30.68 -1.35 -14.51
CA LEU A 451 31.83 -1.80 -13.73
C LEU A 451 33.01 -0.80 -13.84
N ASP A 452 33.34 -0.38 -15.06
CA ASP A 452 34.41 0.59 -15.30
C ASP A 452 34.14 1.92 -14.57
N ALA A 453 32.85 2.31 -14.47
CA ALA A 453 32.44 3.55 -13.79
C ALA A 453 32.65 3.55 -12.28
N ILE A 454 32.70 2.38 -11.62
CA ILE A 454 32.95 2.27 -10.17
C ILE A 454 34.43 1.96 -9.85
N GLN A 455 35.26 1.66 -10.85
CA GLN A 455 36.70 1.45 -10.69
C GLN A 455 37.52 2.73 -10.82
N THR A 456 36.89 3.81 -11.30
CA THR A 456 37.53 5.13 -11.53
C THR A 456 37.29 6.05 -10.36
#